data_d2bdc540ebc7151aaba17874d09389ad
#
_entry.id   d2bdc540ebc7151aaba17874d09389ad
#
_cell.length_a   1.000
_cell.length_b   1.000
_cell.length_c   1.000
_cell.angle_alpha   90.00
_cell.angle_beta   90.00
_cell.angle_gamma   90.00
#
_symmetry.space_group_name_H-M   'P 1'
#
loop_
_entity.id
_entity.type
_entity.pdbx_description
1 polymer ?
#
loop_
_entity_poly.entity_id
_entity_poly.type
_entity_poly.pdbx_seq_one_letter_code
_entity_poly.pdbx_strand_id
1 'polypeptide(L)'
;MIDIDNKETEDQELWKQLPNTEGEERAELFIQLAQQAIYRSSGTEALALAEEAHEIYKAMGAKASSIAMANAITGIGYSLKELNRVDEATKALDGAIDLLRQSNHPFLIDTLRTKASWYGEEGNWQKALEGYVEAAQINEVDGNSEFYARDLFSVAHCYHELGSWSEVITYALKAREVFKEQKMVFEISWCDLNIADAHAELKDGEQAIFWGRKANDIATLRKDNEMICKSSFVMAKGYKVLEKYQDAENLLLAAQDLVAKSGDWPQITKIEKELISIYRLTERNTEADEAERRLSTLTEVVE
;
A
#
# COMPACT_ATOMS: atom_id res chain seq x y z
N MET A 1 21.14 -1.20 7.42
CA MET A 1 21.75 -2.46 7.89
C MET A 1 21.34 -2.59 9.33
N ILE A 2 20.27 -3.40 9.61
CA ILE A 2 19.78 -3.64 10.96
C ILE A 2 20.74 -4.65 11.57
N ASP A 3 21.27 -4.31 12.74
CA ASP A 3 22.30 -5.06 13.45
C ASP A 3 21.68 -6.38 13.99
N ILE A 4 21.87 -7.49 13.28
CA ILE A 4 21.30 -8.80 13.60
C ILE A 4 21.89 -9.33 14.92
N ASP A 5 23.17 -9.05 15.20
CA ASP A 5 23.87 -9.50 16.41
C ASP A 5 23.28 -8.84 17.69
N ASN A 6 22.73 -7.63 17.59
CA ASN A 6 22.10 -6.95 18.71
C ASN A 6 20.72 -7.53 19.07
N LYS A 7 19.99 -8.07 18.10
CA LYS A 7 18.64 -8.64 18.29
C LYS A 7 18.65 -10.01 18.96
N GLU A 8 19.65 -10.86 18.67
CA GLU A 8 19.81 -12.14 19.40
C GLU A 8 20.11 -11.93 20.89
N THR A 9 20.79 -10.84 21.25
CA THR A 9 21.05 -10.48 22.64
C THR A 9 19.80 -9.95 23.36
N GLU A 10 18.94 -9.18 22.66
CA GLU A 10 17.66 -8.69 23.21
C GLU A 10 16.70 -9.84 23.50
N ASP A 11 16.54 -10.79 22.61
CA ASP A 11 15.71 -11.98 22.83
C ASP A 11 16.18 -12.79 24.03
N GLN A 12 17.49 -13.00 24.17
CA GLN A 12 18.04 -13.75 25.30
C GLN A 12 17.74 -13.07 26.64
N GLU A 13 17.73 -11.75 26.68
CA GLU A 13 17.37 -11.01 27.91
C GLU A 13 15.88 -11.14 28.24
N LEU A 14 14.99 -11.12 27.24
CA LEU A 14 13.55 -11.34 27.45
C LEU A 14 13.28 -12.77 27.94
N TRP A 15 13.92 -13.79 27.35
CA TRP A 15 13.79 -15.17 27.76
C TRP A 15 14.29 -15.42 29.21
N LYS A 16 15.33 -14.72 29.68
CA LYS A 16 15.83 -14.81 31.06
C LYS A 16 14.84 -14.22 32.06
N GLN A 17 14.01 -13.27 31.68
CA GLN A 17 13.03 -12.65 32.55
C GLN A 17 11.78 -13.52 32.76
N LEU A 18 11.35 -14.30 31.77
CA LEU A 18 10.14 -15.11 31.78
C LEU A 18 9.95 -15.99 33.04
N PRO A 19 10.96 -16.70 33.54
CA PRO A 19 10.80 -17.57 34.72
C PRO A 19 10.41 -16.81 36.02
N ASN A 20 10.66 -15.50 36.04
CA ASN A 20 10.47 -14.68 37.24
C ASN A 20 9.23 -13.76 37.13
N THR A 21 8.41 -13.93 36.07
CA THR A 21 7.23 -13.09 35.79
C THR A 21 5.95 -13.93 35.78
N GLU A 22 4.84 -13.31 36.16
CA GLU A 22 3.51 -13.91 36.16
C GLU A 22 2.46 -12.93 35.68
N GLY A 23 1.29 -13.41 35.29
CA GLY A 23 0.15 -12.58 34.89
C GLY A 23 0.45 -11.64 33.71
N GLU A 24 0.09 -10.37 33.85
CA GLU A 24 0.23 -9.37 32.80
C GLU A 24 1.67 -9.16 32.32
N GLU A 25 2.61 -9.06 33.27
CA GLU A 25 4.03 -8.88 32.95
C GLU A 25 4.58 -10.03 32.08
N ARG A 26 4.19 -11.27 32.40
CA ARG A 26 4.56 -12.45 31.62
C ARG A 26 3.94 -12.41 30.22
N ALA A 27 2.68 -12.01 30.10
CA ALA A 27 2.00 -11.89 28.82
C ALA A 27 2.64 -10.80 27.93
N GLU A 28 3.03 -9.67 28.50
CA GLU A 28 3.76 -8.60 27.78
C GLU A 28 5.11 -9.09 27.24
N LEU A 29 5.86 -9.88 28.02
CA LEU A 29 7.11 -10.48 27.55
C LEU A 29 6.87 -11.44 26.38
N PHE A 30 5.82 -12.24 26.42
CA PHE A 30 5.46 -13.11 25.30
C PHE A 30 5.09 -12.30 24.04
N ILE A 31 4.40 -11.16 24.16
CA ILE A 31 4.12 -10.27 23.02
C ILE A 31 5.41 -9.72 22.42
N GLN A 32 6.35 -9.27 23.24
CA GLN A 32 7.64 -8.76 22.79
C GLN A 32 8.45 -9.85 22.06
N LEU A 33 8.50 -11.06 22.62
CA LEU A 33 9.15 -12.20 21.98
C LEU A 33 8.47 -12.58 20.66
N ALA A 34 7.14 -12.55 20.60
CA ALA A 34 6.40 -12.78 19.36
C ALA A 34 6.74 -11.76 18.28
N GLN A 35 6.84 -10.47 18.63
CA GLN A 35 7.27 -9.42 17.71
C GLN A 35 8.69 -9.66 17.18
N GLN A 36 9.63 -10.07 18.04
CA GLN A 36 10.99 -10.42 17.61
C GLN A 36 10.99 -11.65 16.68
N ALA A 37 10.16 -12.64 16.95
CA ALA A 37 10.01 -13.81 16.09
C ALA A 37 9.45 -13.46 14.71
N ILE A 38 8.50 -12.51 14.60
CA ILE A 38 8.02 -11.98 13.33
C ILE A 38 9.16 -11.32 12.54
N TYR A 39 9.98 -10.48 13.20
CA TYR A 39 11.13 -9.84 12.53
C TYR A 39 12.15 -10.84 11.99
N ARG A 40 12.23 -12.03 12.58
CA ARG A 40 13.08 -13.13 12.08
C ARG A 40 12.37 -14.04 11.06
N SER A 41 11.17 -13.67 10.62
CA SER A 41 10.32 -14.49 9.75
C SER A 41 10.05 -15.88 10.32
N SER A 42 9.92 -15.98 11.65
CA SER A 42 9.59 -17.21 12.37
C SER A 42 8.11 -17.22 12.80
N GLY A 43 7.21 -17.22 11.80
CA GLY A 43 5.76 -17.12 12.03
C GLY A 43 5.18 -18.16 12.97
N THR A 44 5.70 -19.40 12.97
CA THR A 44 5.22 -20.47 13.85
C THR A 44 5.58 -20.21 15.32
N GLU A 45 6.80 -19.76 15.59
CA GLU A 45 7.24 -19.37 16.93
C GLU A 45 6.46 -18.15 17.41
N ALA A 46 6.33 -17.14 16.56
CA ALA A 46 5.58 -15.93 16.85
C ALA A 46 4.11 -16.24 17.20
N LEU A 47 3.48 -17.13 16.47
CA LEU A 47 2.10 -17.56 16.75
C LEU A 47 1.98 -18.22 18.13
N ALA A 48 2.86 -19.16 18.44
CA ALA A 48 2.82 -19.84 19.74
C ALA A 48 3.00 -18.86 20.92
N LEU A 49 3.93 -17.90 20.78
CA LEU A 49 4.18 -16.89 21.81
C LEU A 49 2.99 -15.93 21.98
N ALA A 50 2.39 -15.49 20.87
CA ALA A 50 1.22 -14.62 20.91
C ALA A 50 -0.03 -15.33 21.49
N GLU A 51 -0.21 -16.61 21.20
CA GLU A 51 -1.26 -17.45 21.78
C GLU A 51 -1.07 -17.63 23.30
N GLU A 52 0.16 -17.85 23.78
CA GLU A 52 0.47 -17.90 25.22
C GLU A 52 0.09 -16.57 25.91
N ALA A 53 0.45 -15.44 25.33
CA ALA A 53 0.05 -14.14 25.86
C ALA A 53 -1.48 -13.99 25.92
N HIS A 54 -2.17 -14.38 24.86
CA HIS A 54 -3.63 -14.31 24.78
C HIS A 54 -4.31 -15.19 25.84
N GLU A 55 -3.86 -16.43 26.05
CA GLU A 55 -4.41 -17.33 27.06
C GLU A 55 -4.19 -16.81 28.49
N ILE A 56 -3.05 -16.15 28.77
CA ILE A 56 -2.84 -15.47 30.04
C ILE A 56 -3.86 -14.36 30.25
N TYR A 57 -4.05 -13.46 29.29
CA TYR A 57 -5.05 -12.39 29.40
C TYR A 57 -6.46 -12.93 29.54
N LYS A 58 -6.80 -13.97 28.84
CA LYS A 58 -8.09 -14.65 28.93
C LYS A 58 -8.33 -15.26 30.31
N ALA A 59 -7.31 -15.86 30.91
CA ALA A 59 -7.37 -16.38 32.26
C ALA A 59 -7.53 -15.28 33.33
N MET A 60 -6.97 -14.11 33.10
CA MET A 60 -7.15 -12.94 33.97
C MET A 60 -8.58 -12.37 33.92
N GLY A 61 -9.32 -12.62 32.85
CA GLY A 61 -10.71 -12.18 32.67
C GLY A 61 -10.87 -10.67 32.79
N ALA A 62 -11.78 -10.22 33.62
CA ALA A 62 -12.07 -8.77 33.78
C ALA A 62 -10.89 -7.94 34.38
N LYS A 63 -9.81 -8.58 34.82
CA LYS A 63 -8.60 -7.90 35.29
C LYS A 63 -7.63 -7.59 34.15
N ALA A 64 -7.78 -8.24 32.99
CA ALA A 64 -6.95 -7.98 31.83
C ALA A 64 -7.35 -6.64 31.18
N SER A 65 -6.36 -5.88 30.78
CA SER A 65 -6.58 -4.71 29.94
C SER A 65 -7.12 -5.14 28.55
N SER A 66 -8.23 -4.55 28.11
CA SER A 66 -8.77 -4.77 26.76
C SER A 66 -7.73 -4.44 25.67
N ILE A 67 -6.89 -3.44 25.94
CA ILE A 67 -5.82 -3.02 25.03
C ILE A 67 -4.73 -4.09 24.96
N ALA A 68 -4.28 -4.60 26.09
CA ALA A 68 -3.26 -5.64 26.15
C ALA A 68 -3.76 -6.92 25.46
N MET A 69 -5.02 -7.31 25.69
CA MET A 69 -5.64 -8.42 24.98
C MET A 69 -5.72 -8.16 23.46
N ALA A 70 -6.10 -6.94 23.03
CA ALA A 70 -6.12 -6.60 21.60
C ALA A 70 -4.72 -6.68 20.99
N ASN A 71 -3.67 -6.28 21.71
CA ASN A 71 -2.29 -6.39 21.26
C ASN A 71 -1.86 -7.86 21.06
N ALA A 72 -2.23 -8.74 22.00
CA ALA A 72 -1.95 -10.18 21.86
C ALA A 72 -2.67 -10.77 20.63
N ILE A 73 -3.95 -10.43 20.43
CA ILE A 73 -4.73 -10.89 19.27
C ILE A 73 -4.16 -10.31 17.96
N THR A 74 -3.70 -9.07 17.97
CA THR A 74 -3.00 -8.48 16.83
C THR A 74 -1.71 -9.21 16.49
N GLY A 75 -0.92 -9.61 17.52
CA GLY A 75 0.25 -10.46 17.38
C GLY A 75 -0.07 -11.81 16.72
N ILE A 76 -1.17 -12.44 17.13
CA ILE A 76 -1.69 -13.66 16.47
C ILE A 76 -1.99 -13.38 15.00
N GLY A 77 -2.65 -12.26 14.68
CA GLY A 77 -2.97 -11.86 13.32
C GLY A 77 -1.71 -11.74 12.44
N TYR A 78 -0.69 -11.02 12.91
CA TYR A 78 0.59 -10.88 12.19
C TYR A 78 1.28 -12.21 11.98
N SER A 79 1.31 -13.07 13.01
CA SER A 79 1.93 -14.40 12.92
C SER A 79 1.23 -15.30 11.91
N LEU A 80 -0.11 -15.25 11.86
CA LEU A 80 -0.90 -15.98 10.87
C LEU A 80 -0.68 -15.45 9.45
N LYS A 81 -0.50 -14.12 9.28
CA LYS A 81 -0.16 -13.51 7.98
C LYS A 81 1.19 -14.00 7.47
N GLU A 82 2.22 -14.05 8.34
CA GLU A 82 3.53 -14.60 8.01
C GLU A 82 3.45 -16.08 7.57
N LEU A 83 2.51 -16.83 8.14
CA LEU A 83 2.23 -18.21 7.76
C LEU A 83 1.34 -18.36 6.51
N ASN A 84 1.05 -17.25 5.82
CA ASN A 84 0.15 -17.17 4.66
C ASN A 84 -1.29 -17.65 4.95
N ARG A 85 -1.75 -17.51 6.22
CA ARG A 85 -3.09 -17.86 6.68
C ARG A 85 -3.96 -16.61 6.80
N VAL A 86 -4.15 -15.91 5.68
CA VAL A 86 -4.70 -14.55 5.62
C VAL A 86 -6.13 -14.45 6.15
N ASP A 87 -6.99 -15.42 5.85
CA ASP A 87 -8.38 -15.44 6.33
C ASP A 87 -8.44 -15.53 7.88
N GLU A 88 -7.58 -16.32 8.47
CA GLU A 88 -7.49 -16.45 9.93
C GLU A 88 -6.85 -15.21 10.56
N ALA A 89 -5.85 -14.64 9.91
CA ALA A 89 -5.20 -13.40 10.31
C ALA A 89 -6.20 -12.22 10.36
N THR A 90 -6.97 -12.03 9.29
CA THR A 90 -7.98 -10.97 9.24
C THR A 90 -9.12 -11.17 10.25
N LYS A 91 -9.51 -12.42 10.49
CA LYS A 91 -10.49 -12.78 11.53
C LYS A 91 -9.95 -12.52 12.95
N ALA A 92 -8.67 -12.76 13.21
CA ALA A 92 -8.06 -12.39 14.48
C ALA A 92 -8.13 -10.88 14.69
N LEU A 93 -7.82 -10.08 13.65
CA LEU A 93 -7.91 -8.62 13.75
C LEU A 93 -9.35 -8.13 14.00
N ASP A 94 -10.41 -8.85 13.60
CA ASP A 94 -11.79 -8.50 13.98
C ASP A 94 -11.97 -8.50 15.49
N GLY A 95 -11.45 -9.50 16.18
CA GLY A 95 -11.47 -9.56 17.63
C GLY A 95 -10.71 -8.43 18.32
N ALA A 96 -9.55 -8.05 17.77
CA ALA A 96 -8.78 -6.91 18.26
C ALA A 96 -9.51 -5.59 18.04
N ILE A 97 -10.09 -5.38 16.85
CA ILE A 97 -10.87 -4.21 16.47
C ILE A 97 -12.06 -4.02 17.42
N ASP A 98 -12.80 -5.09 17.76
CA ASP A 98 -13.94 -5.01 18.66
C ASP A 98 -13.54 -4.57 20.07
N LEU A 99 -12.42 -5.07 20.60
CA LEU A 99 -11.88 -4.64 21.88
C LEU A 99 -11.42 -3.19 21.89
N LEU A 100 -10.69 -2.77 20.83
CA LEU A 100 -10.19 -1.41 20.68
C LEU A 100 -11.31 -0.40 20.49
N ARG A 101 -12.38 -0.77 19.76
CA ARG A 101 -13.58 0.06 19.56
C ARG A 101 -14.30 0.29 20.87
N GLN A 102 -14.49 -0.75 21.70
CA GLN A 102 -15.13 -0.63 23.01
C GLN A 102 -14.36 0.30 23.96
N SER A 103 -13.04 0.34 23.85
CA SER A 103 -12.15 1.18 24.67
C SER A 103 -11.86 2.56 24.06
N ASN A 104 -12.36 2.84 22.85
CA ASN A 104 -12.04 4.04 22.05
C ASN A 104 -10.51 4.30 21.96
N HIS A 105 -9.76 3.26 21.69
CA HIS A 105 -8.30 3.32 21.73
C HIS A 105 -7.70 3.74 20.39
N PRO A 106 -6.65 4.59 20.36
CA PRO A 106 -6.02 5.06 19.11
C PRO A 106 -5.52 3.94 18.18
N PHE A 107 -5.09 2.79 18.70
CA PHE A 107 -4.68 1.64 17.89
C PHE A 107 -5.80 1.04 17.02
N LEU A 108 -7.06 1.41 17.25
CA LEU A 108 -8.17 1.02 16.38
C LEU A 108 -7.89 1.38 14.92
N ILE A 109 -7.43 2.61 14.67
CA ILE A 109 -7.18 3.10 13.31
C ILE A 109 -6.09 2.30 12.62
N ASP A 110 -4.97 2.06 13.32
CA ASP A 110 -3.86 1.29 12.76
C ASP A 110 -4.24 -0.18 12.50
N THR A 111 -5.06 -0.77 13.37
CA THR A 111 -5.55 -2.14 13.19
C THR A 111 -6.51 -2.24 12.00
N LEU A 112 -7.38 -1.25 11.81
CA LEU A 112 -8.27 -1.14 10.64
C LEU A 112 -7.47 -1.03 9.34
N ARG A 113 -6.46 -0.15 9.30
CA ARG A 113 -5.57 0.01 8.14
C ARG A 113 -4.80 -1.26 7.83
N THR A 114 -4.25 -1.92 8.86
CA THR A 114 -3.53 -3.19 8.69
C THR A 114 -4.43 -4.24 8.05
N LYS A 115 -5.65 -4.42 8.59
CA LYS A 115 -6.61 -5.36 8.03
C LYS A 115 -7.01 -4.99 6.60
N ALA A 116 -7.24 -3.70 6.33
CA ALA A 116 -7.56 -3.20 4.99
C ALA A 116 -6.41 -3.47 4.00
N SER A 117 -5.16 -3.21 4.39
CA SER A 117 -3.99 -3.52 3.57
C SER A 117 -3.91 -5.00 3.22
N TRP A 118 -4.11 -5.89 4.19
CA TRP A 118 -4.09 -7.33 3.93
C TRP A 118 -5.18 -7.77 2.95
N TYR A 119 -6.39 -7.22 3.06
CA TYR A 119 -7.43 -7.47 2.05
C TYR A 119 -7.03 -6.95 0.66
N GLY A 120 -6.36 -5.79 0.59
CA GLY A 120 -5.84 -5.25 -0.67
C GLY A 120 -4.79 -6.15 -1.31
N GLU A 121 -3.84 -6.67 -0.52
CA GLU A 121 -2.82 -7.63 -0.98
C GLU A 121 -3.44 -8.91 -1.57
N GLU A 122 -4.58 -9.36 -1.03
CA GLU A 122 -5.35 -10.50 -1.54
C GLU A 122 -6.30 -10.12 -2.71
N GLY A 123 -6.27 -8.87 -3.17
CA GLY A 123 -7.14 -8.38 -4.23
C GLY A 123 -8.60 -8.15 -3.81
N ASN A 124 -8.91 -8.24 -2.51
CA ASN A 124 -10.25 -7.99 -1.99
C ASN A 124 -10.47 -6.49 -1.70
N TRP A 125 -10.43 -5.71 -2.76
CA TRP A 125 -10.47 -4.25 -2.68
C TRP A 125 -11.75 -3.69 -2.06
N GLN A 126 -12.88 -4.42 -2.13
CA GLN A 126 -14.11 -3.98 -1.49
C GLN A 126 -14.00 -4.00 0.05
N LYS A 127 -13.42 -5.05 0.62
CA LYS A 127 -13.18 -5.13 2.07
C LYS A 127 -12.07 -4.17 2.52
N ALA A 128 -11.04 -3.97 1.69
CA ALA A 128 -10.02 -2.97 1.95
C ALA A 128 -10.61 -1.56 2.02
N LEU A 129 -11.51 -1.23 1.09
CA LEU A 129 -12.23 0.04 1.05
C LEU A 129 -13.00 0.31 2.35
N GLU A 130 -13.76 -0.68 2.85
CA GLU A 130 -14.50 -0.56 4.10
C GLU A 130 -13.61 -0.14 5.28
N GLY A 131 -12.46 -0.79 5.43
CA GLY A 131 -11.51 -0.49 6.51
C GLY A 131 -10.87 0.90 6.39
N TYR A 132 -10.46 1.30 5.19
CA TYR A 132 -9.87 2.63 4.98
C TYR A 132 -10.91 3.76 5.13
N VAL A 133 -12.17 3.54 4.72
CA VAL A 133 -13.26 4.50 4.93
C VAL A 133 -13.52 4.70 6.42
N GLU A 134 -13.59 3.63 7.21
CA GLU A 134 -13.76 3.74 8.66
C GLU A 134 -12.58 4.47 9.32
N ALA A 135 -11.34 4.14 8.95
CA ALA A 135 -10.14 4.83 9.45
C ALA A 135 -10.17 6.33 9.11
N ALA A 136 -10.55 6.69 7.87
CA ALA A 136 -10.69 8.07 7.44
C ALA A 136 -11.75 8.82 8.28
N GLN A 137 -12.91 8.21 8.52
CA GLN A 137 -13.97 8.83 9.33
C GLN A 137 -13.53 9.11 10.77
N ILE A 138 -12.80 8.19 11.39
CA ILE A 138 -12.26 8.40 12.74
C ILE A 138 -11.25 9.54 12.74
N ASN A 139 -10.29 9.56 11.80
CA ASN A 139 -9.29 10.61 11.71
C ASN A 139 -9.88 11.99 11.39
N GLU A 140 -10.97 12.05 10.62
CA GLU A 140 -11.69 13.30 10.36
C GLU A 140 -12.28 13.88 11.65
N VAL A 141 -12.93 13.04 12.46
CA VAL A 141 -13.53 13.43 13.75
C VAL A 141 -12.46 13.83 14.76
N ASP A 142 -11.34 13.11 14.81
CA ASP A 142 -10.23 13.36 15.74
C ASP A 142 -9.36 14.57 15.33
N GLY A 143 -9.59 15.14 14.15
CA GLY A 143 -8.83 16.28 13.62
C GLY A 143 -7.42 15.93 13.16
N ASN A 144 -7.12 14.65 12.94
CA ASN A 144 -5.84 14.14 12.47
C ASN A 144 -5.70 14.31 10.95
N SER A 145 -5.59 15.55 10.49
CA SER A 145 -5.68 15.91 9.06
C SER A 145 -4.71 15.15 8.15
N GLU A 146 -3.45 14.94 8.59
CA GLU A 146 -2.47 14.19 7.79
C GLU A 146 -2.90 12.73 7.58
N PHE A 147 -3.28 12.05 8.65
CA PHE A 147 -3.71 10.67 8.57
C PHE A 147 -5.06 10.53 7.83
N TYR A 148 -5.96 11.48 8.01
CA TYR A 148 -7.19 11.56 7.23
C TYR A 148 -6.91 11.62 5.72
N ALA A 149 -5.98 12.49 5.29
CA ALA A 149 -5.60 12.59 3.89
C ALA A 149 -4.97 11.30 3.35
N ARG A 150 -4.13 10.62 4.15
CA ARG A 150 -3.53 9.34 3.80
C ARG A 150 -4.59 8.25 3.63
N ASP A 151 -5.59 8.22 4.51
CA ASP A 151 -6.70 7.26 4.40
C ASP A 151 -7.56 7.54 3.18
N LEU A 152 -7.89 8.81 2.90
CA LEU A 152 -8.60 9.20 1.67
C LEU A 152 -7.84 8.79 0.40
N PHE A 153 -6.50 8.89 0.42
CA PHE A 153 -5.66 8.43 -0.68
C PHE A 153 -5.74 6.90 -0.84
N SER A 154 -5.73 6.15 0.27
CA SER A 154 -5.93 4.69 0.26
C SER A 154 -7.32 4.31 -0.24
N VAL A 155 -8.35 5.07 0.12
CA VAL A 155 -9.73 4.91 -0.41
C VAL A 155 -9.73 5.13 -1.92
N ALA A 156 -9.07 6.19 -2.42
CA ALA A 156 -8.94 6.45 -3.86
C ALA A 156 -8.22 5.29 -4.57
N HIS A 157 -7.19 4.72 -3.95
CA HIS A 157 -6.50 3.54 -4.49
C HIS A 157 -7.41 2.31 -4.56
N CYS A 158 -8.21 2.04 -3.53
CA CYS A 158 -9.19 0.95 -3.60
C CYS A 158 -10.20 1.14 -4.74
N TYR A 159 -10.69 2.36 -4.94
CA TYR A 159 -11.57 2.66 -6.08
C TYR A 159 -10.88 2.52 -7.43
N HIS A 160 -9.58 2.83 -7.51
CA HIS A 160 -8.77 2.60 -8.72
C HIS A 160 -8.74 1.11 -9.06
N GLU A 161 -8.44 0.25 -8.11
CA GLU A 161 -8.40 -1.21 -8.31
C GLU A 161 -9.79 -1.81 -8.60
N LEU A 162 -10.86 -1.15 -8.14
CA LEU A 162 -12.25 -1.50 -8.47
C LEU A 162 -12.72 -0.92 -9.82
N GLY A 163 -11.90 -0.11 -10.50
CA GLY A 163 -12.28 0.54 -11.76
C GLY A 163 -13.32 1.66 -11.63
N SER A 164 -13.53 2.18 -10.43
CA SER A 164 -14.52 3.23 -10.13
C SER A 164 -13.87 4.62 -10.26
N TRP A 165 -13.64 5.03 -11.49
CA TRP A 165 -12.79 6.18 -11.82
C TRP A 165 -13.32 7.54 -11.31
N SER A 166 -14.63 7.73 -11.27
CA SER A 166 -15.25 8.96 -10.73
C SER A 166 -14.98 9.12 -9.24
N GLU A 167 -15.02 8.02 -8.52
CA GLU A 167 -14.72 7.94 -7.09
C GLU A 167 -13.23 8.18 -6.85
N VAL A 168 -12.34 7.64 -7.70
CA VAL A 168 -10.89 7.93 -7.66
C VAL A 168 -10.67 9.44 -7.69
N ILE A 169 -11.24 10.14 -8.67
CA ILE A 169 -11.10 11.60 -8.79
C ILE A 169 -11.62 12.30 -7.53
N THR A 170 -12.78 11.89 -7.04
CA THR A 170 -13.41 12.51 -5.87
C THR A 170 -12.54 12.40 -4.63
N TYR A 171 -12.06 11.21 -4.32
CA TYR A 171 -11.29 10.97 -3.10
C TYR A 171 -9.85 11.46 -3.21
N ALA A 172 -9.22 11.34 -4.38
CA ALA A 172 -7.90 11.89 -4.63
C ALA A 172 -7.88 13.43 -4.56
N LEU A 173 -8.93 14.12 -5.04
CA LEU A 173 -9.06 15.57 -4.89
C LEU A 173 -9.22 15.98 -3.42
N LYS A 174 -10.03 15.25 -2.64
CA LYS A 174 -10.17 15.51 -1.19
C LYS A 174 -8.82 15.35 -0.47
N ALA A 175 -8.12 14.24 -0.69
CA ALA A 175 -6.80 13.99 -0.10
C ALA A 175 -5.81 15.11 -0.49
N ARG A 176 -5.80 15.48 -1.77
CA ARG A 176 -4.93 16.51 -2.33
C ARG A 176 -5.08 17.87 -1.66
N GLU A 177 -6.33 18.32 -1.40
CA GLU A 177 -6.54 19.63 -0.74
C GLU A 177 -6.02 19.61 0.70
N VAL A 178 -6.22 18.52 1.45
CA VAL A 178 -5.67 18.40 2.80
C VAL A 178 -4.14 18.35 2.76
N PHE A 179 -3.51 17.57 1.85
CA PHE A 179 -2.06 17.55 1.69
C PHE A 179 -1.50 18.92 1.31
N LYS A 180 -2.24 19.70 0.52
CA LYS A 180 -1.84 21.07 0.14
C LYS A 180 -1.82 22.01 1.34
N GLU A 181 -2.82 21.94 2.23
CA GLU A 181 -2.85 22.69 3.49
C GLU A 181 -1.66 22.32 4.39
N GLN A 182 -1.28 21.05 4.40
CA GLN A 182 -0.13 20.52 5.15
C GLN A 182 1.22 20.71 4.44
N LYS A 183 1.24 21.28 3.23
CA LYS A 183 2.44 21.49 2.38
C LYS A 183 3.18 20.18 2.02
N MET A 184 2.48 19.08 1.94
CA MET A 184 3.00 17.76 1.61
C MET A 184 3.08 17.57 0.10
N VAL A 185 4.08 18.17 -0.52
CA VAL A 185 4.21 18.30 -1.98
C VAL A 185 4.35 16.95 -2.68
N PHE A 186 5.00 15.99 -2.03
CA PHE A 186 5.17 14.64 -2.58
C PHE A 186 3.83 13.90 -2.70
N GLU A 187 3.04 13.93 -1.64
CA GLU A 187 1.71 13.31 -1.59
C GLU A 187 0.74 13.96 -2.59
N ILE A 188 0.87 15.27 -2.81
CA ILE A 188 0.11 15.98 -3.85
C ILE A 188 0.40 15.39 -5.23
N SER A 189 1.67 15.07 -5.55
CA SER A 189 2.01 14.51 -6.87
C SER A 189 1.40 13.13 -7.10
N TRP A 190 1.28 12.31 -6.07
CA TRP A 190 0.58 11.02 -6.15
C TRP A 190 -0.93 11.19 -6.35
N CYS A 191 -1.55 12.17 -5.69
CA CYS A 191 -2.97 12.48 -5.95
C CYS A 191 -3.17 12.97 -7.39
N ASP A 192 -2.31 13.88 -7.88
CA ASP A 192 -2.37 14.39 -9.24
C ASP A 192 -2.21 13.25 -10.27
N LEU A 193 -1.33 12.27 -10.01
CA LEU A 193 -1.14 11.10 -10.86
C LEU A 193 -2.40 10.22 -10.91
N ASN A 194 -3.00 9.92 -9.76
CA ASN A 194 -4.23 9.10 -9.69
C ASN A 194 -5.41 9.78 -10.40
N ILE A 195 -5.54 11.11 -10.25
CA ILE A 195 -6.57 11.90 -10.96
C ILE A 195 -6.32 11.84 -12.47
N ALA A 196 -5.07 11.98 -12.90
CA ALA A 196 -4.70 11.90 -14.30
C ALA A 196 -5.05 10.53 -14.91
N ASP A 197 -4.70 9.45 -14.23
CA ASP A 197 -4.97 8.09 -14.71
C ASP A 197 -6.48 7.82 -14.80
N ALA A 198 -7.25 8.23 -13.79
CA ALA A 198 -8.71 8.13 -13.82
C ALA A 198 -9.33 8.90 -15.00
N HIS A 199 -8.85 10.12 -15.31
CA HIS A 199 -9.31 10.84 -16.49
C HIS A 199 -8.92 10.15 -17.80
N ALA A 200 -7.74 9.54 -17.88
CA ALA A 200 -7.33 8.76 -19.06
C ALA A 200 -8.26 7.56 -19.29
N GLU A 201 -8.65 6.86 -18.23
CA GLU A 201 -9.59 5.74 -18.30
C GLU A 201 -11.01 6.19 -18.68
N LEU A 202 -11.44 7.36 -18.21
CA LEU A 202 -12.70 7.99 -18.60
C LEU A 202 -12.67 8.61 -20.01
N LYS A 203 -11.56 8.48 -20.73
CA LYS A 203 -11.34 9.05 -22.08
C LYS A 203 -11.36 10.58 -22.13
N ASP A 204 -11.04 11.21 -21.02
CA ASP A 204 -10.82 12.66 -20.93
C ASP A 204 -9.32 12.97 -21.07
N GLY A 205 -8.83 12.92 -22.29
CA GLY A 205 -7.40 13.08 -22.59
C GLY A 205 -6.83 14.44 -22.18
N GLU A 206 -7.63 15.52 -22.25
CA GLU A 206 -7.17 16.86 -21.85
C GLU A 206 -6.90 16.93 -20.33
N GLN A 207 -7.82 16.43 -19.52
CA GLN A 207 -7.62 16.39 -18.06
C GLN A 207 -6.51 15.41 -17.66
N ALA A 208 -6.40 14.26 -18.32
CA ALA A 208 -5.30 13.33 -18.09
C ALA A 208 -3.93 13.98 -18.28
N ILE A 209 -3.75 14.73 -19.37
CA ILE A 209 -2.51 15.47 -19.64
C ILE A 209 -2.31 16.61 -18.63
N PHE A 210 -3.36 17.34 -18.28
CA PHE A 210 -3.28 18.46 -17.34
C PHE A 210 -2.80 18.01 -15.95
N TRP A 211 -3.43 16.96 -15.39
CA TRP A 211 -3.07 16.45 -14.07
C TRP A 211 -1.74 15.69 -14.10
N GLY A 212 -1.50 14.90 -15.16
CA GLY A 212 -0.22 14.21 -15.35
C GLY A 212 0.97 15.16 -15.42
N ARG A 213 0.80 16.32 -16.05
CA ARG A 213 1.83 17.37 -16.11
C ARG A 213 2.13 17.94 -14.74
N LYS A 214 1.13 18.20 -13.90
CA LYS A 214 1.34 18.65 -12.52
C LYS A 214 2.17 17.66 -11.70
N ALA A 215 1.86 16.37 -11.79
CA ALA A 215 2.64 15.33 -11.13
C ALA A 215 4.09 15.30 -11.66
N ASN A 216 4.26 15.39 -13.00
CA ASN A 216 5.56 15.38 -13.67
C ASN A 216 6.43 16.58 -13.28
N ASP A 217 5.85 17.78 -13.17
CA ASP A 217 6.58 19.01 -12.79
C ASP A 217 7.17 18.85 -11.37
N ILE A 218 6.40 18.34 -10.43
CA ILE A 218 6.86 18.05 -9.06
C ILE A 218 7.97 16.99 -9.08
N ALA A 219 7.75 15.90 -9.82
CA ALA A 219 8.70 14.80 -9.94
C ALA A 219 10.04 15.25 -10.53
N THR A 220 10.00 16.09 -11.56
CA THR A 220 11.18 16.67 -12.20
C THR A 220 11.99 17.54 -11.24
N LEU A 221 11.32 18.41 -10.48
CA LEU A 221 11.99 19.23 -9.46
C LEU A 221 12.66 18.38 -8.37
N ARG A 222 12.07 17.24 -8.04
CA ARG A 222 12.59 16.29 -7.03
C ARG A 222 13.60 15.29 -7.59
N LYS A 223 13.75 15.21 -8.90
CA LYS A 223 14.52 14.18 -9.62
C LYS A 223 14.02 12.76 -9.31
N ASP A 224 12.71 12.61 -9.16
CA ASP A 224 12.04 11.34 -8.91
C ASP A 224 11.75 10.66 -10.25
N ASN A 225 12.67 9.81 -10.69
CA ASN A 225 12.57 9.14 -11.98
C ASN A 225 11.38 8.20 -12.07
N GLU A 226 10.99 7.55 -10.97
CA GLU A 226 9.82 6.67 -10.94
C GLU A 226 8.53 7.46 -11.22
N MET A 227 8.32 8.55 -10.51
CA MET A 227 7.15 9.41 -10.72
C MET A 227 7.17 10.07 -12.10
N ILE A 228 8.34 10.49 -12.62
CA ILE A 228 8.49 11.00 -13.99
C ILE A 228 8.01 9.97 -15.00
N CYS A 229 8.41 8.71 -14.86
CA CYS A 229 7.97 7.63 -15.74
C CYS A 229 6.47 7.38 -15.65
N LYS A 230 5.91 7.28 -14.45
CA LYS A 230 4.48 7.05 -14.23
C LYS A 230 3.63 8.19 -14.81
N SER A 231 4.01 9.44 -14.55
CA SER A 231 3.29 10.61 -15.08
C SER A 231 3.41 10.74 -16.59
N SER A 232 4.57 10.45 -17.18
CA SER A 232 4.76 10.40 -18.63
C SER A 232 3.90 9.33 -19.28
N PHE A 233 3.81 8.15 -18.67
CA PHE A 233 2.95 7.06 -19.12
C PHE A 233 1.47 7.48 -19.15
N VAL A 234 0.97 8.09 -18.07
CA VAL A 234 -0.42 8.54 -17.99
C VAL A 234 -0.70 9.67 -18.98
N MET A 235 0.23 10.63 -19.14
CA MET A 235 0.11 11.66 -20.18
C MET A 235 0.07 11.07 -21.59
N ALA A 236 0.86 10.02 -21.85
CA ALA A 236 0.84 9.32 -23.14
C ALA A 236 -0.52 8.68 -23.41
N LYS A 237 -1.15 8.05 -22.39
CA LYS A 237 -2.55 7.57 -22.50
C LYS A 237 -3.49 8.71 -22.86
N GLY A 238 -3.34 9.88 -22.23
CA GLY A 238 -4.13 11.08 -22.54
C GLY A 238 -3.91 11.56 -23.98
N TYR A 239 -2.68 11.63 -24.46
CA TYR A 239 -2.38 11.97 -25.85
C TYR A 239 -2.94 10.93 -26.83
N LYS A 240 -2.89 9.64 -26.51
CA LYS A 240 -3.50 8.58 -27.32
C LYS A 240 -5.03 8.76 -27.44
N VAL A 241 -5.71 9.13 -26.35
CA VAL A 241 -7.15 9.47 -26.37
C VAL A 241 -7.46 10.64 -27.33
N LEU A 242 -6.57 11.62 -27.42
CA LEU A 242 -6.68 12.75 -28.32
C LEU A 242 -6.14 12.49 -29.74
N GLU A 243 -5.81 11.22 -30.04
CA GLU A 243 -5.22 10.81 -31.33
C GLU A 243 -3.89 11.49 -31.68
N LYS A 244 -3.21 12.08 -30.69
CA LYS A 244 -1.89 12.71 -30.82
C LYS A 244 -0.79 11.66 -30.61
N TYR A 245 -0.76 10.67 -31.50
CA TYR A 245 0.07 9.47 -31.35
C TYR A 245 1.56 9.76 -31.28
N GLN A 246 2.05 10.78 -32.04
CA GLN A 246 3.48 11.13 -31.98
C GLN A 246 3.90 11.71 -30.63
N ASP A 247 3.04 12.52 -30.01
CA ASP A 247 3.32 13.08 -28.67
C ASP A 247 3.30 11.97 -27.61
N ALA A 248 2.37 11.02 -27.72
CA ALA A 248 2.30 9.86 -26.86
C ALA A 248 3.57 8.99 -27.00
N GLU A 249 3.98 8.66 -28.22
CA GLU A 249 5.19 7.87 -28.50
C GLU A 249 6.44 8.53 -27.91
N ASN A 250 6.62 9.83 -28.13
CA ASN A 250 7.79 10.56 -27.62
C ASN A 250 7.89 10.47 -26.09
N LEU A 251 6.78 10.60 -25.37
CA LEU A 251 6.75 10.46 -23.91
C LEU A 251 7.07 9.04 -23.44
N LEU A 252 6.54 8.04 -24.13
CA LEU A 252 6.79 6.63 -23.78
C LEU A 252 8.25 6.24 -24.00
N LEU A 253 8.86 6.67 -25.12
CA LEU A 253 10.26 6.43 -25.40
C LEU A 253 11.18 7.12 -24.38
N ALA A 254 10.87 8.37 -24.00
CA ALA A 254 11.62 9.06 -22.95
C ALA A 254 11.49 8.38 -21.59
N ALA A 255 10.29 7.88 -21.24
CA ALA A 255 10.07 7.12 -20.03
C ALA A 255 10.80 5.78 -20.06
N GLN A 256 10.82 5.08 -21.19
CA GLN A 256 11.54 3.82 -21.39
C GLN A 256 13.05 3.96 -21.10
N ASP A 257 13.67 5.05 -21.59
CA ASP A 257 15.09 5.34 -21.35
C ASP A 257 15.40 5.55 -19.85
N LEU A 258 14.47 6.12 -19.10
CA LEU A 258 14.61 6.32 -17.66
C LEU A 258 14.49 4.99 -16.89
N VAL A 259 13.49 4.19 -17.24
CA VAL A 259 13.19 2.92 -16.58
C VAL A 259 14.26 1.86 -16.88
N ALA A 260 14.80 1.85 -18.11
CA ALA A 260 15.88 0.92 -18.48
C ALA A 260 17.11 1.03 -17.57
N LYS A 261 17.35 2.23 -17.00
CA LYS A 261 18.46 2.47 -16.07
C LYS A 261 18.19 1.99 -14.65
N SER A 262 16.92 1.89 -14.25
CA SER A 262 16.49 1.44 -12.91
C SER A 262 16.21 -0.05 -12.83
N GLY A 263 15.99 -0.73 -13.97
CA GLY A 263 15.64 -2.15 -14.02
C GLY A 263 14.22 -2.48 -13.57
N ASP A 264 13.30 -1.53 -13.63
CA ASP A 264 11.87 -1.74 -13.33
C ASP A 264 11.17 -2.43 -14.51
N TRP A 265 11.33 -3.75 -14.61
CA TRP A 265 10.78 -4.58 -15.68
C TRP A 265 9.24 -4.50 -15.82
N PRO A 266 8.45 -4.49 -14.73
CA PRO A 266 7.00 -4.29 -14.80
C PRO A 266 6.61 -2.98 -15.52
N GLN A 267 7.30 -1.88 -15.24
CA GLN A 267 7.02 -0.60 -15.89
C GLN A 267 7.45 -0.60 -17.36
N ILE A 268 8.59 -1.21 -17.71
CA ILE A 268 9.01 -1.38 -19.11
C ILE A 268 7.95 -2.16 -19.89
N THR A 269 7.43 -3.25 -19.30
CA THR A 269 6.36 -4.06 -19.89
C THR A 269 5.11 -3.24 -20.20
N LYS A 270 4.70 -2.34 -19.31
CA LYS A 270 3.55 -1.45 -19.54
C LYS A 270 3.82 -0.47 -20.69
N ILE A 271 5.01 0.11 -20.74
CA ILE A 271 5.42 1.05 -21.79
C ILE A 271 5.45 0.37 -23.15
N GLU A 272 6.06 -0.83 -23.26
CA GLU A 272 6.10 -1.58 -24.53
C GLU A 272 4.69 -1.92 -25.03
N LYS A 273 3.79 -2.33 -24.17
CA LYS A 273 2.39 -2.61 -24.54
C LYS A 273 1.68 -1.37 -25.10
N GLU A 274 1.92 -0.20 -24.52
CA GLU A 274 1.35 1.06 -25.03
C GLU A 274 1.98 1.48 -26.37
N LEU A 275 3.30 1.32 -26.55
CA LEU A 275 3.98 1.56 -27.82
C LEU A 275 3.44 0.65 -28.92
N ILE A 276 3.30 -0.67 -28.65
CA ILE A 276 2.68 -1.62 -29.59
C ILE A 276 1.28 -1.14 -29.99
N SER A 277 0.47 -0.73 -29.02
CA SER A 277 -0.87 -0.19 -29.29
C SER A 277 -0.85 1.02 -30.23
N ILE A 278 0.08 1.96 -30.02
CA ILE A 278 0.23 3.16 -30.86
C ILE A 278 0.70 2.77 -32.26
N TYR A 279 1.70 1.89 -32.38
CA TYR A 279 2.19 1.44 -33.68
C TYR A 279 1.11 0.75 -34.50
N ARG A 280 0.30 -0.12 -33.87
CA ARG A 280 -0.85 -0.79 -34.56
C ARG A 280 -1.92 0.22 -34.98
N LEU A 281 -2.24 1.23 -34.15
CA LEU A 281 -3.20 2.30 -34.50
C LEU A 281 -2.72 3.20 -35.63
N THR A 282 -1.43 3.34 -35.82
CA THR A 282 -0.80 4.17 -36.87
C THR A 282 -0.31 3.33 -38.08
N GLU A 283 -0.72 2.06 -38.17
CA GLU A 283 -0.37 1.12 -39.23
C GLU A 283 1.16 0.84 -39.39
N ARG A 284 1.93 1.15 -38.36
CA ARG A 284 3.38 0.93 -38.29
C ARG A 284 3.67 -0.49 -37.79
N ASN A 285 3.31 -1.46 -38.63
CA ASN A 285 3.33 -2.87 -38.25
C ASN A 285 4.75 -3.41 -37.98
N THR A 286 5.76 -2.93 -38.67
CA THR A 286 7.15 -3.35 -38.46
C THR A 286 7.63 -2.99 -37.07
N GLU A 287 7.37 -1.76 -36.63
CA GLU A 287 7.75 -1.26 -35.31
C GLU A 287 6.93 -1.97 -34.21
N ALA A 288 5.65 -2.27 -34.46
CA ALA A 288 4.84 -3.07 -33.56
C ALA A 288 5.42 -4.48 -33.38
N ASP A 289 5.80 -5.17 -34.45
CA ASP A 289 6.40 -6.51 -34.39
C ASP A 289 7.78 -6.51 -33.70
N GLU A 290 8.54 -5.43 -33.84
CA GLU A 290 9.80 -5.25 -33.10
C GLU A 290 9.57 -5.05 -31.61
N ALA A 291 8.58 -4.23 -31.22
CA ALA A 291 8.21 -4.01 -29.84
C ALA A 291 7.64 -5.29 -29.18
N GLU A 292 6.85 -6.09 -29.90
CA GLU A 292 6.37 -7.40 -29.46
C GLU A 292 7.51 -8.38 -29.20
N ARG A 293 8.56 -8.38 -30.04
CA ARG A 293 9.76 -9.19 -29.81
C ARG A 293 10.53 -8.76 -28.56
N ARG A 294 10.70 -7.44 -28.35
CA ARG A 294 11.30 -6.92 -27.10
C ARG A 294 10.49 -7.35 -25.88
N LEU A 295 9.16 -7.23 -25.93
CA LEU A 295 8.27 -7.64 -24.85
C LEU A 295 8.38 -9.14 -24.54
N SER A 296 8.43 -10.00 -25.56
CA SER A 296 8.61 -11.45 -25.39
C SER A 296 9.94 -11.78 -24.69
N THR A 297 11.04 -11.13 -25.10
CA THR A 297 12.34 -11.31 -24.43
C THR A 297 12.34 -10.88 -22.97
N LEU A 298 11.58 -9.81 -22.63
CA LEU A 298 11.45 -9.32 -21.25
C LEU A 298 10.69 -10.32 -20.37
N THR A 299 9.65 -10.94 -20.88
CA THR A 299 8.87 -11.95 -20.13
C THR A 299 9.66 -13.23 -19.86
N GLU A 300 10.54 -13.65 -20.77
CA GLU A 300 11.42 -14.81 -20.57
C GLU A 300 12.53 -14.58 -19.51
N VAL A 301 12.89 -13.33 -19.25
CA VAL A 301 13.93 -12.98 -18.24
C VAL A 301 13.36 -12.85 -16.83
N VAL A 302 12.04 -12.63 -16.70
CA VAL A 302 11.35 -12.40 -15.42
C VAL A 302 10.75 -13.68 -14.84
N GLU A 303 10.54 -14.72 -15.65
CA GLU A 303 10.19 -16.08 -15.22
C GLU A 303 11.46 -16.87 -14.78
#